data_ef1fd6bfe113cc255528fab63d5a8dcd
#
_entry.id   ef1fd6bfe113cc255528fab63d5a8dcd
#
_cell.length_a   1.000
_cell.length_b   1.000
_cell.length_c   1.000
_cell.angle_alpha   90.00
_cell.angle_beta   90.00
_cell.angle_gamma   90.00
#
_symmetry.space_group_name_H-M   'P 1'
#
loop_
_entity.id
_entity.type
_entity.pdbx_description
1 polymer ?
#
loop_
_entity_poly.entity_id
_entity_poly.type
_entity_poly.pdbx_seq_one_letter_code
_entity_poly.pdbx_strand_id
1 'polypeptide(L)'
;VTAAVAIGNALKPIANFNLITPRPASEKRRGRIGLYYIGNWPAASKAKGGRVDYSPPSGFIEVTRSNADTRLSDHFRLRDFLTHDQRNVWPKYVVVNLRLVDKLELVLDDLKARGINPDGVRVMSGFRTPQYNAGGGDPKGRAGLSRHMYGDASDIYIDNDGDGQMDDLNHD
;
A
#
# COMPACT_ATOMS: atom_id res chain seq x y z
N VAL A 1 -1.22 -14.59 16.20
CA VAL A 1 -1.92 -15.84 15.79
C VAL A 1 -0.94 -16.64 14.94
N THR A 2 -0.67 -17.89 15.30
CA THR A 2 0.18 -18.79 14.51
C THR A 2 -0.72 -19.66 13.66
N ALA A 3 -0.53 -19.64 12.34
CA ALA A 3 -1.17 -20.59 11.45
C ALA A 3 -0.30 -21.86 11.35
N ALA A 4 -0.93 -23.03 11.31
CA ALA A 4 -0.25 -24.30 11.17
C ALA A 4 -1.06 -25.24 10.26
N VAL A 5 -0.36 -26.11 9.54
CA VAL A 5 -0.97 -27.21 8.77
C VAL A 5 -0.90 -28.49 9.59
N ALA A 6 -2.03 -29.20 9.69
CA ALA A 6 -2.08 -30.52 10.27
C ALA A 6 -1.63 -31.54 9.20
N ILE A 7 -0.59 -32.31 9.50
CA ILE A 7 -0.11 -33.43 8.67
C ILE A 7 -0.09 -34.66 9.55
N GLY A 8 -1.11 -35.53 9.39
CA GLY A 8 -1.35 -36.62 10.31
C GLY A 8 -1.61 -36.08 11.74
N ASN A 9 -0.87 -36.56 12.73
CA ASN A 9 -0.98 -36.10 14.12
C ASN A 9 -0.04 -34.94 14.48
N ALA A 10 0.69 -34.37 13.50
CA ALA A 10 1.64 -33.28 13.72
C ALA A 10 1.09 -31.94 13.20
N LEU A 11 1.29 -30.88 14.00
CA LEU A 11 1.05 -29.51 13.59
C LEU A 11 2.37 -28.90 13.13
N LYS A 12 2.46 -28.52 11.85
CA LYS A 12 3.61 -27.79 11.30
C LYS A 12 3.25 -26.31 11.15
N PRO A 13 3.94 -25.39 11.83
CA PRO A 13 3.67 -23.97 11.68
C PRO A 13 3.98 -23.52 10.25
N ILE A 14 3.12 -22.64 9.72
CA ILE A 14 3.38 -21.96 8.45
C ILE A 14 4.27 -20.76 8.77
N ALA A 15 5.50 -20.79 8.27
CA ALA A 15 6.41 -19.66 8.40
C ALA A 15 5.89 -18.46 7.58
N ASN A 16 6.15 -17.25 8.09
CA ASN A 16 5.82 -16.00 7.41
C ASN A 16 4.32 -15.77 7.11
N PHE A 17 3.42 -16.47 7.81
CA PHE A 17 2.00 -16.23 7.68
C PHE A 17 1.57 -15.05 8.57
N ASN A 18 1.03 -14.01 7.94
CA ASN A 18 0.49 -12.84 8.62
C ASN A 18 -1.02 -12.75 8.41
N LEU A 19 -1.77 -12.64 9.50
CA LEU A 19 -3.20 -12.35 9.46
C LEU A 19 -3.42 -10.87 9.76
N ILE A 20 -3.95 -10.15 8.78
CA ILE A 20 -4.26 -8.73 8.89
C ILE A 20 -5.77 -8.56 8.97
N THR A 21 -6.27 -8.04 10.10
CA THR A 21 -7.68 -7.71 10.27
C THR A 21 -7.87 -6.20 10.14
N PRO A 22 -8.56 -5.72 9.10
CA PRO A 22 -8.82 -4.29 8.94
C PRO A 22 -9.74 -3.76 10.04
N ARG A 23 -9.50 -2.55 10.51
CA ARG A 23 -10.45 -1.82 11.33
C ARG A 23 -11.58 -1.28 10.47
N PRO A 24 -12.85 -1.38 10.91
CA PRO A 24 -14.00 -0.93 10.11
C PRO A 24 -13.92 0.57 9.80
N ALA A 25 -14.29 0.94 8.57
CA ALA A 25 -14.36 2.35 8.16
C ALA A 25 -15.38 3.14 9.00
N SER A 26 -16.34 2.46 9.63
CA SER A 26 -17.29 3.04 10.57
C SER A 26 -16.68 3.63 11.84
N GLU A 27 -15.43 3.28 12.16
CA GLU A 27 -14.69 3.90 13.28
C GLU A 27 -14.21 5.32 12.95
N LYS A 28 -14.15 5.68 11.67
CA LYS A 28 -13.77 7.03 11.26
C LYS A 28 -14.81 8.06 11.71
N ARG A 29 -14.36 9.08 12.44
CA ARG A 29 -15.20 10.20 12.92
C ARG A 29 -14.61 11.52 12.43
N ARG A 30 -15.40 12.35 11.75
CA ARG A 30 -14.97 13.64 11.20
C ARG A 30 -13.66 13.54 10.40
N GLY A 31 -13.53 12.47 9.59
CA GLY A 31 -12.35 12.22 8.77
C GLY A 31 -11.15 11.63 9.51
N ARG A 32 -11.26 11.25 10.80
CA ARG A 32 -10.16 10.75 11.63
C ARG A 32 -10.45 9.39 12.22
N ILE A 33 -9.38 8.63 12.47
CA ILE A 33 -9.37 7.53 13.44
C ILE A 33 -8.30 7.91 14.48
N GLY A 34 -8.73 8.13 15.73
CA GLY A 34 -7.86 8.69 16.74
C GLY A 34 -7.30 10.05 16.31
N LEU A 35 -5.99 10.21 16.38
CA LEU A 35 -5.28 11.44 15.98
C LEU A 35 -4.97 11.48 14.48
N TYR A 36 -5.04 10.34 13.76
CA TYR A 36 -4.66 10.27 12.36
C TYR A 36 -5.78 10.79 11.45
N TYR A 37 -5.47 11.77 10.60
CA TYR A 37 -6.45 12.39 9.72
C TYR A 37 -6.40 11.76 8.32
N ILE A 38 -7.44 11.00 8.01
CA ILE A 38 -7.60 10.31 6.72
C ILE A 38 -8.28 11.24 5.70
N GLY A 39 -9.24 12.06 6.14
CA GLY A 39 -10.12 12.83 5.28
C GLY A 39 -11.31 12.02 4.78
N ASN A 40 -12.01 12.57 3.77
CA ASN A 40 -13.18 11.93 3.18
C ASN A 40 -12.95 11.69 1.69
N TRP A 41 -13.40 10.53 1.21
CA TRP A 41 -13.41 10.24 -0.22
C TRP A 41 -14.37 11.19 -0.93
N PRO A 42 -14.01 11.67 -2.14
CA PRO A 42 -14.96 12.42 -2.95
C PRO A 42 -16.20 11.55 -3.23
N ALA A 43 -17.37 12.21 -3.33
CA ALA A 43 -18.56 11.52 -3.76
C ALA A 43 -18.26 10.85 -5.12
N ALA A 44 -18.44 9.54 -5.19
CA ALA A 44 -18.25 8.81 -6.41
C ALA A 44 -19.28 9.34 -7.43
N SER A 45 -18.84 10.25 -8.30
CA SER A 45 -19.56 10.44 -9.55
C SER A 45 -19.44 9.09 -10.25
N LYS A 46 -20.57 8.41 -10.49
CA LYS A 46 -20.58 7.22 -11.34
C LYS A 46 -19.91 7.64 -12.64
N ALA A 47 -18.65 7.26 -12.81
CA ALA A 47 -17.94 7.53 -14.04
C ALA A 47 -18.80 6.87 -15.13
N LYS A 48 -19.36 7.66 -16.04
CA LYS A 48 -20.24 7.17 -17.11
C LYS A 48 -19.50 6.05 -17.83
N GLY A 49 -19.98 4.80 -17.70
CA GLY A 49 -19.44 3.63 -18.38
C GLY A 49 -18.20 2.98 -17.74
N GLY A 50 -17.78 3.38 -16.52
CA GLY A 50 -16.56 2.87 -15.92
C GLY A 50 -16.71 1.49 -15.27
N ARG A 51 -15.80 0.56 -15.62
CA ARG A 51 -15.61 -0.74 -14.95
C ARG A 51 -14.92 -0.62 -13.58
N VAL A 52 -14.59 0.60 -13.15
CA VAL A 52 -13.78 0.87 -11.96
C VAL A 52 -14.68 1.31 -10.82
N ASP A 53 -14.59 0.58 -9.71
CA ASP A 53 -15.27 0.94 -8.48
C ASP A 53 -14.49 2.03 -7.73
N TYR A 54 -15.18 3.12 -7.42
CA TYR A 54 -14.70 4.23 -6.59
C TYR A 54 -15.42 4.31 -5.24
N SER A 55 -16.00 3.20 -4.79
CA SER A 55 -16.57 3.13 -3.44
C SER A 55 -15.49 3.30 -2.38
N PRO A 56 -15.73 4.09 -1.33
CA PRO A 56 -14.78 4.21 -0.23
C PRO A 56 -14.43 2.84 0.37
N PRO A 57 -13.20 2.65 0.84
CA PRO A 57 -12.81 1.40 1.50
C PRO A 57 -13.69 1.08 2.70
N SER A 58 -14.03 -0.19 2.88
CA SER A 58 -14.83 -0.69 4.01
C SER A 58 -14.05 -0.75 5.32
N GLY A 59 -12.71 -0.70 5.26
CA GLY A 59 -11.84 -0.77 6.42
C GLY A 59 -10.42 -0.31 6.14
N PHE A 60 -9.63 -0.22 7.21
CA PHE A 60 -8.24 0.24 7.20
C PHE A 60 -7.35 -0.72 7.96
N ILE A 61 -6.18 -0.99 7.44
CA ILE A 61 -5.12 -1.68 8.17
C ILE A 61 -4.50 -0.69 9.14
N GLU A 62 -4.53 -1.00 10.43
CA GLU A 62 -3.84 -0.23 11.45
C GLU A 62 -2.35 -0.57 11.45
N VAL A 63 -1.52 0.43 11.23
CA VAL A 63 -0.07 0.30 11.22
C VAL A 63 0.52 1.05 12.40
N THR A 64 1.16 0.30 13.27
CA THR A 64 1.91 0.79 14.43
C THR A 64 3.41 0.73 14.15
N ARG A 65 4.23 1.33 15.01
CA ARG A 65 5.69 1.18 14.91
C ARG A 65 6.16 -0.28 15.02
N SER A 66 5.41 -1.12 15.77
CA SER A 66 5.77 -2.52 16.00
C SER A 66 5.37 -3.46 14.88
N ASN A 67 4.37 -3.12 14.05
CA ASN A 67 3.91 -3.97 12.94
C ASN A 67 4.20 -3.40 11.56
N ALA A 68 4.84 -2.23 11.47
CA ALA A 68 5.14 -1.56 10.20
C ALA A 68 5.99 -2.45 9.26
N ASP A 69 6.82 -3.32 9.82
CA ASP A 69 7.68 -4.25 9.10
C ASP A 69 6.99 -5.57 8.72
N THR A 70 5.67 -5.71 9.00
CA THR A 70 4.93 -6.89 8.57
C THR A 70 5.01 -7.04 7.06
N ARG A 71 5.48 -8.20 6.61
CA ARG A 71 5.58 -8.54 5.19
C ARG A 71 4.21 -8.71 4.57
N LEU A 72 4.01 -8.11 3.41
CA LEU A 72 2.87 -8.33 2.52
C LEU A 72 3.23 -9.35 1.44
N SER A 73 4.50 -9.36 1.02
CA SER A 73 5.08 -10.26 0.04
C SER A 73 6.60 -10.36 0.24
N ASP A 74 7.34 -10.88 -0.72
CA ASP A 74 8.79 -11.04 -0.61
C ASP A 74 9.52 -9.70 -0.59
N HIS A 75 9.08 -8.72 -1.38
CA HIS A 75 9.74 -7.41 -1.48
C HIS A 75 9.03 -6.31 -0.69
N PHE A 76 7.72 -6.45 -0.39
CA PHE A 76 6.92 -5.35 0.17
C PHE A 76 6.47 -5.59 1.61
N ARG A 77 6.44 -4.48 2.39
CA ARG A 77 6.01 -4.41 3.79
C ARG A 77 4.91 -3.37 3.96
N LEU A 78 4.17 -3.41 5.07
CA LEU A 78 3.12 -2.44 5.37
C LEU A 78 3.63 -1.00 5.33
N ARG A 79 4.83 -0.74 5.85
CA ARG A 79 5.42 0.61 5.89
C ARG A 79 5.60 1.24 4.51
N ASP A 80 5.84 0.43 3.49
CA ASP A 80 6.13 0.91 2.13
C ASP A 80 4.92 1.59 1.49
N PHE A 81 3.72 1.24 1.95
CA PHE A 81 2.46 1.80 1.43
C PHE A 81 1.91 2.95 2.27
N LEU A 82 2.61 3.40 3.33
CA LEU A 82 2.12 4.47 4.18
C LEU A 82 2.13 5.82 3.45
N THR A 83 1.11 6.64 3.72
CA THR A 83 1.08 8.03 3.27
C THR A 83 2.22 8.84 3.90
N HIS A 84 2.83 9.72 3.13
CA HIS A 84 4.04 10.47 3.52
C HIS A 84 3.76 11.63 4.50
N ASP A 85 2.49 11.97 4.77
CA ASP A 85 2.11 13.00 5.72
C ASP A 85 2.07 12.49 7.16
N GLN A 86 1.81 13.40 8.09
CA GLN A 86 1.60 13.09 9.51
C GLN A 86 2.68 12.17 10.09
N ARG A 87 3.96 12.48 9.78
CA ARG A 87 5.12 11.60 10.08
C ARG A 87 5.17 11.15 11.54
N ASN A 88 4.76 12.01 12.46
CA ASN A 88 4.83 11.77 13.90
C ASN A 88 3.53 11.22 14.51
N VAL A 89 2.45 11.08 13.72
CA VAL A 89 1.17 10.56 14.21
C VAL A 89 1.13 9.05 14.04
N TRP A 90 0.90 8.35 15.13
CA TRP A 90 0.74 6.90 15.19
C TRP A 90 -0.45 6.52 16.07
N PRO A 91 -1.15 5.41 15.81
CA PRO A 91 -1.01 4.54 14.64
C PRO A 91 -1.37 5.27 13.34
N LYS A 92 -0.87 4.76 12.21
CA LYS A 92 -1.28 5.17 10.86
C LYS A 92 -2.31 4.18 10.31
N TYR A 93 -3.03 4.60 9.28
CA TYR A 93 -4.06 3.77 8.67
C TYR A 93 -3.85 3.74 7.17
N VAL A 94 -3.82 2.53 6.60
CA VAL A 94 -3.53 2.30 5.18
C VAL A 94 -4.59 1.40 4.56
N VAL A 95 -4.80 1.59 3.27
CA VAL A 95 -5.53 0.64 2.41
C VAL A 95 -4.55 0.06 1.42
N VAL A 96 -4.46 -1.26 1.35
CA VAL A 96 -3.64 -1.97 0.37
C VAL A 96 -4.46 -3.11 -0.20
N ASN A 97 -4.60 -3.11 -1.52
CA ASN A 97 -5.20 -4.24 -2.23
C ASN A 97 -4.10 -5.28 -2.49
N LEU A 98 -4.25 -6.48 -1.95
CA LEU A 98 -3.25 -7.54 -2.14
C LEU A 98 -3.05 -7.91 -3.61
N ARG A 99 -4.07 -7.76 -4.46
CA ARG A 99 -3.90 -7.93 -5.92
C ARG A 99 -2.94 -6.91 -6.54
N LEU A 100 -2.79 -5.72 -5.95
CA LEU A 100 -1.76 -4.77 -6.36
C LEU A 100 -0.38 -5.32 -5.99
N VAL A 101 -0.22 -5.81 -4.76
CA VAL A 101 1.04 -6.40 -4.29
C VAL A 101 1.46 -7.58 -5.17
N ASP A 102 0.52 -8.50 -5.48
CA ASP A 102 0.77 -9.61 -6.40
C ASP A 102 1.24 -9.14 -7.79
N LYS A 103 0.63 -8.08 -8.32
CA LYS A 103 1.04 -7.52 -9.62
C LYS A 103 2.42 -6.87 -9.56
N LEU A 104 2.75 -6.21 -8.46
CA LEU A 104 4.09 -5.64 -8.27
C LEU A 104 5.14 -6.75 -8.23
N GLU A 105 4.89 -7.84 -7.51
CA GLU A 105 5.80 -9.00 -7.51
C GLU A 105 5.99 -9.59 -8.91
N LEU A 106 4.90 -9.73 -9.69
CA LEU A 106 5.00 -10.21 -11.09
C LEU A 106 5.83 -9.28 -11.98
N VAL A 107 5.78 -7.96 -11.74
CA VAL A 107 6.65 -6.99 -12.44
C VAL A 107 8.11 -7.21 -12.06
N LEU A 108 8.39 -7.42 -10.78
CA LEU A 108 9.77 -7.68 -10.31
C LEU A 108 10.30 -9.01 -10.87
N ASP A 109 9.46 -10.05 -10.92
CA ASP A 109 9.81 -11.34 -11.54
C ASP A 109 10.14 -11.19 -13.04
N ASP A 110 9.36 -10.38 -13.78
CA ASP A 110 9.63 -10.11 -15.20
C ASP A 110 10.93 -9.32 -15.41
N LEU A 111 11.21 -8.32 -14.55
CA LEU A 111 12.49 -7.60 -14.56
C LEU A 111 13.66 -8.57 -14.35
N LYS A 112 13.56 -9.43 -13.35
CA LYS A 112 14.57 -10.45 -13.05
C LYS A 112 14.79 -11.42 -14.22
N ALA A 113 13.69 -11.85 -14.85
CA ALA A 113 13.76 -12.73 -16.04
C ALA A 113 14.46 -12.06 -17.23
N ARG A 114 14.47 -10.73 -17.28
CA ARG A 114 15.20 -9.92 -18.29
C ARG A 114 16.63 -9.59 -17.87
N GLY A 115 17.10 -10.11 -16.75
CA GLY A 115 18.46 -9.85 -16.22
C GLY A 115 18.61 -8.53 -15.46
N ILE A 116 17.51 -7.86 -15.13
CA ILE A 116 17.49 -6.63 -14.33
C ILE A 116 17.31 -7.03 -12.86
N ASN A 117 18.21 -6.56 -12.00
CA ASN A 117 18.10 -6.81 -10.57
C ASN A 117 16.96 -5.99 -9.94
N PRO A 118 15.90 -6.61 -9.37
CA PRO A 118 14.80 -5.89 -8.74
C PRO A 118 14.96 -5.67 -7.23
N ASP A 119 16.05 -6.15 -6.61
CA ASP A 119 16.22 -6.18 -5.14
C ASP A 119 16.17 -4.80 -4.49
N GLY A 120 16.58 -3.76 -5.25
CA GLY A 120 16.53 -2.36 -4.83
C GLY A 120 15.15 -1.70 -5.00
N VAL A 121 14.07 -2.45 -5.18
CA VAL A 121 12.73 -1.85 -5.34
C VAL A 121 12.36 -0.94 -4.17
N ARG A 122 11.83 0.24 -4.51
CA ARG A 122 11.32 1.24 -3.57
C ARG A 122 9.91 1.64 -3.95
N VAL A 123 9.06 1.88 -2.97
CA VAL A 123 7.74 2.48 -3.18
C VAL A 123 7.87 3.99 -2.99
N MET A 124 7.79 4.73 -4.09
CA MET A 124 7.78 6.20 -4.07
C MET A 124 6.46 6.71 -3.49
N SER A 125 5.35 6.09 -3.85
CA SER A 125 4.03 6.44 -3.35
C SER A 125 3.11 5.21 -3.38
N GLY A 126 2.67 4.78 -2.21
CA GLY A 126 1.65 3.74 -2.03
C GLY A 126 0.27 4.34 -1.81
N PHE A 127 -0.36 4.02 -0.68
CA PHE A 127 -1.64 4.60 -0.31
C PHE A 127 -1.53 6.10 -0.04
N ARG A 128 -2.50 6.86 -0.54
CA ARG A 128 -2.67 8.29 -0.24
C ARG A 128 -3.99 8.50 0.48
N THR A 129 -3.96 9.04 1.68
CA THR A 129 -5.20 9.48 2.31
C THR A 129 -5.90 10.52 1.44
N PRO A 130 -7.24 10.58 1.38
CA PRO A 130 -7.95 11.66 0.69
C PRO A 130 -7.47 13.06 1.10
N GLN A 131 -7.16 13.25 2.38
CA GLN A 131 -6.58 14.49 2.90
C GLN A 131 -5.25 14.84 2.22
N TYR A 132 -4.32 13.88 2.17
CA TYR A 132 -3.02 14.08 1.55
C TYR A 132 -3.13 14.30 0.03
N ASN A 133 -4.05 13.56 -0.61
CA ASN A 133 -4.29 13.69 -2.04
C ASN A 133 -4.83 15.09 -2.39
N ALA A 134 -5.77 15.61 -1.59
CA ALA A 134 -6.36 16.94 -1.77
C ALA A 134 -5.36 18.07 -1.49
N GLY A 135 -4.42 17.88 -0.55
CA GLY A 135 -3.38 18.86 -0.19
C GLY A 135 -2.18 18.89 -1.13
N GLY A 136 -2.20 18.17 -2.20
CA GLY A 136 -1.06 17.93 -3.09
C GLY A 136 -0.72 19.04 -4.08
N GLY A 137 -0.64 20.24 -3.63
CA GLY A 137 0.09 21.40 -4.21
C GLY A 137 -0.25 21.81 -5.64
N ASP A 138 0.09 21.06 -6.64
CA ASP A 138 -0.21 21.39 -8.03
C ASP A 138 -1.55 20.76 -8.45
N PRO A 139 -2.57 21.56 -8.80
CA PRO A 139 -3.84 21.04 -9.29
C PRO A 139 -3.71 20.18 -10.56
N LYS A 140 -2.57 20.24 -11.24
CA LYS A 140 -2.26 19.40 -12.40
C LYS A 140 -1.57 18.08 -12.05
N GLY A 141 -1.08 17.91 -10.81
CA GLY A 141 -0.24 16.77 -10.41
C GLY A 141 -0.99 15.59 -9.81
N ARG A 142 -2.21 15.78 -9.28
CA ARG A 142 -2.96 14.69 -8.64
C ARG A 142 -4.42 14.67 -9.08
N ALA A 143 -4.85 13.53 -9.60
CA ALA A 143 -6.25 13.31 -9.96
C ALA A 143 -7.14 13.34 -8.71
N GLY A 144 -8.30 14.01 -8.77
CA GLY A 144 -9.27 14.05 -7.67
C GLY A 144 -9.83 12.67 -7.30
N LEU A 145 -9.87 11.73 -8.26
CA LEU A 145 -10.20 10.31 -8.08
C LEU A 145 -8.97 9.43 -8.26
N SER A 146 -7.88 9.74 -7.56
CA SER A 146 -6.64 8.98 -7.63
C SER A 146 -6.82 7.55 -7.08
N ARG A 147 -6.34 6.55 -7.81
CA ARG A 147 -6.37 5.13 -7.39
C ARG A 147 -5.53 4.85 -6.15
N HIS A 148 -4.53 5.67 -5.87
CA HIS A 148 -3.78 5.61 -4.61
C HIS A 148 -4.69 5.73 -3.37
N MET A 149 -5.79 6.48 -3.45
CA MET A 149 -6.73 6.61 -2.34
C MET A 149 -7.55 5.33 -2.08
N TYR A 150 -7.52 4.38 -3.00
CA TYR A 150 -8.24 3.11 -2.91
C TYR A 150 -7.31 1.91 -2.68
N GLY A 151 -6.00 2.18 -2.54
CA GLY A 151 -4.99 1.17 -2.25
C GLY A 151 -4.70 0.20 -3.40
N ASP A 152 -5.00 0.59 -4.64
CA ASP A 152 -4.80 -0.23 -5.84
C ASP A 152 -3.96 0.45 -6.93
N ALA A 153 -3.17 1.44 -6.53
CA ALA A 153 -2.09 2.01 -7.30
C ALA A 153 -0.85 2.24 -6.43
N SER A 154 0.31 2.10 -7.02
CA SER A 154 1.61 2.40 -6.41
C SER A 154 2.58 2.91 -7.46
N ASP A 155 3.36 3.91 -7.12
CA ASP A 155 4.52 4.37 -7.87
C ASP A 155 5.75 3.69 -7.28
N ILE A 156 6.51 2.95 -8.08
CA ILE A 156 7.73 2.25 -7.67
C ILE A 156 8.90 2.66 -8.55
N TYR A 157 10.10 2.49 -8.04
CA TYR A 157 11.37 2.62 -8.77
C TYR A 157 12.39 1.63 -8.24
N ILE A 158 13.48 1.43 -8.97
CA ILE A 158 14.61 0.60 -8.55
C ILE A 158 15.75 1.52 -8.12
N ASP A 159 16.39 1.18 -7.01
CA ASP A 159 17.48 1.89 -6.36
C ASP A 159 18.41 0.81 -5.78
N ASN A 160 19.25 0.23 -6.64
CA ASN A 160 20.15 -0.87 -6.26
C ASN A 160 21.42 -0.37 -5.59
N ASP A 161 21.87 0.84 -5.87
CA ASP A 161 23.05 1.44 -5.26
C ASP A 161 22.77 2.16 -3.94
N GLY A 162 21.48 2.41 -3.64
CA GLY A 162 21.02 2.98 -2.37
C GLY A 162 21.23 4.49 -2.26
N ASP A 163 21.38 5.20 -3.37
CA ASP A 163 21.58 6.65 -3.40
C ASP A 163 20.26 7.44 -3.25
N GLY A 164 19.12 6.75 -3.27
CA GLY A 164 17.78 7.32 -3.13
C GLY A 164 17.19 7.85 -4.43
N GLN A 165 17.84 7.61 -5.56
CA GLN A 165 17.37 7.97 -6.88
C GLN A 165 16.95 6.72 -7.66
N MET A 166 16.33 6.90 -8.79
CA MET A 166 15.95 5.82 -9.69
C MET A 166 17.14 5.44 -10.57
N ASP A 167 17.49 4.15 -10.55
CA ASP A 167 18.53 3.61 -11.41
C ASP A 167 18.15 3.71 -12.89
N ASP A 168 19.13 3.96 -13.72
CA ASP A 168 19.03 3.79 -15.18
C ASP A 168 19.16 2.29 -15.51
N LEU A 169 18.02 1.64 -15.75
CA LEU A 169 17.95 0.18 -15.98
C LEU A 169 18.30 -0.23 -17.41
N ASN A 170 18.27 0.68 -18.36
CA ASN A 170 18.49 0.42 -19.80
C ASN A 170 19.85 0.96 -20.30
N HIS A 171 20.54 1.74 -19.49
CA HIS A 171 21.88 2.29 -19.77
C HIS A 171 21.96 3.14 -21.05
N ASP A 172 20.91 3.96 -21.36
CA ASP A 172 20.85 4.86 -22.51
C ASP A 172 21.10 6.35 -22.17
#